data_59924aae87696422c653a585e86d6712
#
_entry.id   59924aae87696422c653a585e86d6712
#
_cell.length_a   1.000
_cell.length_b   1.000
_cell.length_c   1.000
_cell.angle_alpha   90.00
_cell.angle_beta   90.00
_cell.angle_gamma   90.00
#
_symmetry.space_group_name_H-M   'P 1'
#
loop_
_entity.id
_entity.type
_entity.pdbx_description
1 polymer ?
#
loop_
_entity_poly.entity_id
_entity_poly.type
_entity_poly.pdbx_seq_one_letter_code
_entity_poly.pdbx_strand_id
1 'polypeptide(L)'
;MNHWSTHQLTEFFAAVCGPRDEQAAITVAVERAAEVLEAEVAAMLTGDGVQMVRGVDRDLLESALPDGPSPGVLALPGLGELHVSVARFGSEPRGTLLVARVGEPLAPEERQLLQAMGQTLDLALHNIALLAAERRLREEREREAAERLALVASLREARHDSLTGLPTRVLFLEILGAKLDEGGPVSVLFIDLDRFKAVNDSLGHRAGDDLLGHVAGRIRDCLGPAGAGARLGGDEFAVLLGGSTTENAVPVAWRIIEALRRPFRIAGRDVFIGASIGIATGTAGTDPGELLGNADVAMYKAKKDGPGKVILFEPWMHAEALAQLTLGGELRRALELDEFRLLYQPLIRMETGAATGVEALVRWSRPGRGYVPPADFLPLAEENGLITDIGRWVLRAAGHQAARWRRTIPEMTLNVNVSGRQLTDPRFTGDVEKTLAECGLPAAAVTLELTESVLMSDPRTAIACLGDLRDLGVGLAVDDFGTGYSSLSYLQRLPVDELKIDRTFISRAEPTAADLAVIRTVVELARTLKLRTVVEGVETEQQHRAMRALGCDYGQGYHLCRPLEPENVPAAFAGPLAIHPGG
;
A
#
# COMPACT_ATOMS: atom_id res chain seq x y z
N MET A 1 55.87 48.42 42.39
CA MET A 1 55.81 48.79 40.96
C MET A 1 55.55 50.28 40.89
N ASN A 2 56.33 51.03 40.09
CA ASN A 2 56.12 52.45 39.84
C ASN A 2 54.98 52.64 38.80
N HIS A 3 54.57 53.89 38.55
CA HIS A 3 53.50 54.24 37.62
C HIS A 3 53.72 53.70 36.22
N TRP A 4 54.98 53.67 35.76
CA TRP A 4 55.39 53.14 34.45
C TRP A 4 55.17 51.63 34.35
N SER A 5 55.64 50.84 35.35
CA SER A 5 55.47 49.39 35.36
C SER A 5 54.00 49.00 35.39
N THR A 6 53.13 49.76 36.08
CA THR A 6 51.70 49.51 36.16
C THR A 6 51.01 49.73 34.81
N HIS A 7 51.40 50.79 34.10
CA HIS A 7 50.88 51.10 32.76
C HIS A 7 51.27 50.04 31.75
N GLN A 8 52.51 49.59 31.73
CA GLN A 8 53.03 48.59 30.81
C GLN A 8 52.33 47.20 31.08
N LEU A 9 52.13 46.88 32.34
CA LEU A 9 51.40 45.62 32.69
C LEU A 9 49.93 45.65 32.25
N THR A 10 49.27 46.83 32.32
CA THR A 10 47.87 46.97 31.88
C THR A 10 47.76 46.83 30.34
N GLU A 11 48.69 47.42 29.59
CA GLU A 11 48.74 47.23 28.14
C GLU A 11 49.05 45.80 27.74
N PHE A 12 49.99 45.14 28.45
CA PHE A 12 50.32 43.74 28.26
C PHE A 12 49.12 42.85 28.51
N PHE A 13 48.39 43.06 29.63
CA PHE A 13 47.18 42.35 29.96
C PHE A 13 46.13 42.48 28.85
N ALA A 14 45.85 43.69 28.40
CA ALA A 14 44.89 43.93 27.36
C ALA A 14 45.26 43.21 26.05
N ALA A 15 46.55 43.19 25.72
CA ALA A 15 47.05 42.54 24.50
C ALA A 15 46.97 41.03 24.56
N VAL A 16 47.30 40.40 25.70
CA VAL A 16 47.37 38.94 25.87
C VAL A 16 45.99 38.32 26.12
N CYS A 17 45.06 39.08 26.71
CA CYS A 17 43.66 38.59 26.90
C CYS A 17 42.77 38.76 25.66
N GLY A 18 43.22 39.46 24.59
CA GLY A 18 42.49 39.65 23.34
C GLY A 18 42.39 38.42 22.43
N PRO A 19 43.45 37.63 22.27
CA PRO A 19 43.46 36.44 21.44
C PRO A 19 42.49 35.38 21.94
N ARG A 20 41.99 34.54 20.99
CA ARG A 20 41.03 33.46 21.26
C ARG A 20 41.67 32.07 21.32
N ASP A 21 42.94 31.98 21.00
CA ASP A 21 43.72 30.74 21.02
C ASP A 21 45.07 30.94 21.75
N GLU A 22 45.60 29.85 22.28
CA GLU A 22 46.81 29.85 23.10
C GLU A 22 48.05 30.36 22.32
N GLN A 23 48.18 29.93 21.02
CA GLN A 23 49.35 30.27 20.22
C GLN A 23 49.41 31.77 19.93
N ALA A 24 48.29 32.39 19.62
CA ALA A 24 48.20 33.83 19.40
C ALA A 24 48.50 34.62 20.69
N ALA A 25 48.01 34.15 21.85
CA ALA A 25 48.30 34.78 23.12
C ALA A 25 49.80 34.70 23.50
N ILE A 26 50.44 33.55 23.27
CA ILE A 26 51.88 33.36 23.46
C ILE A 26 52.67 34.28 22.51
N THR A 27 52.30 34.36 21.25
CA THR A 27 52.97 35.22 20.27
C THR A 27 52.96 36.68 20.71
N VAL A 28 51.78 37.19 21.07
CA VAL A 28 51.60 38.55 21.56
C VAL A 28 52.40 38.80 22.84
N ALA A 29 52.41 37.83 23.76
CA ALA A 29 53.15 37.94 25.03
C ALA A 29 54.67 38.07 24.81
N VAL A 30 55.23 37.23 23.95
CA VAL A 30 56.66 37.28 23.61
C VAL A 30 57.05 38.58 22.93
N GLU A 31 56.24 39.04 21.94
CA GLU A 31 56.51 40.32 21.24
C GLU A 31 56.45 41.49 22.21
N ARG A 32 55.42 41.55 23.05
CA ARG A 32 55.26 42.65 24.01
C ARG A 32 56.31 42.64 25.11
N ALA A 33 56.71 41.47 25.61
CA ALA A 33 57.79 41.40 26.57
C ALA A 33 59.13 41.89 26.03
N ALA A 34 59.45 41.57 24.78
CA ALA A 34 60.65 42.09 24.10
C ALA A 34 60.62 43.62 23.96
N GLU A 35 59.45 44.16 23.54
CA GLU A 35 59.31 45.61 23.34
C GLU A 35 59.43 46.42 24.65
N VAL A 36 58.65 45.99 25.65
CA VAL A 36 58.57 46.72 26.93
C VAL A 36 59.86 46.67 27.72
N LEU A 37 60.60 45.55 27.63
CA LEU A 37 61.85 45.34 28.37
C LEU A 37 63.08 45.62 27.51
N GLU A 38 62.88 46.18 26.33
CA GLU A 38 63.99 46.56 25.37
C GLU A 38 64.96 45.36 25.21
N ALA A 39 64.42 44.16 25.03
CA ALA A 39 65.18 42.92 24.94
C ALA A 39 65.41 42.55 23.46
N GLU A 40 66.66 42.19 23.10
CA GLU A 40 66.96 41.66 21.76
C GLU A 40 66.35 40.26 21.53
N VAL A 41 66.22 39.46 22.59
CA VAL A 41 65.63 38.14 22.50
C VAL A 41 64.52 37.98 23.55
N ALA A 42 63.38 37.50 23.12
CA ALA A 42 62.33 37.05 24.00
C ALA A 42 61.80 35.69 23.56
N ALA A 43 61.44 34.83 24.50
CA ALA A 43 60.91 33.49 24.17
C ALA A 43 59.94 32.99 25.21
N MET A 44 59.02 32.16 24.76
CA MET A 44 58.19 31.31 25.62
C MET A 44 58.66 29.86 25.53
N LEU A 45 58.96 29.26 26.65
CA LEU A 45 59.40 27.87 26.78
C LEU A 45 58.42 27.08 27.64
N THR A 46 58.18 25.83 27.26
CA THR A 46 57.43 24.84 28.05
C THR A 46 58.31 23.60 28.28
N GLY A 47 57.78 22.57 28.91
CA GLY A 47 58.47 21.27 29.04
C GLY A 47 58.78 20.61 27.70
N ASP A 48 58.06 20.97 26.64
CA ASP A 48 58.22 20.46 25.27
C ASP A 48 59.20 21.30 24.42
N GLY A 49 59.88 22.31 24.99
CA GLY A 49 60.83 23.18 24.31
C GLY A 49 60.34 24.61 24.08
N VAL A 50 60.96 25.29 23.14
CA VAL A 50 60.63 26.67 22.79
C VAL A 50 59.34 26.72 21.99
N GLN A 51 58.30 27.35 22.52
CA GLN A 51 56.98 27.49 21.84
C GLN A 51 56.97 28.68 20.86
N MET A 52 57.58 29.76 21.27
CA MET A 52 57.71 30.99 20.49
C MET A 52 59.02 31.72 20.83
N VAL A 53 59.67 32.28 19.85
CA VAL A 53 60.89 33.11 20.02
C VAL A 53 60.85 34.29 19.09
N ARG A 54 61.38 35.40 19.58
CA ARG A 54 61.67 36.65 18.83
C ARG A 54 63.10 37.02 18.95
N GLY A 55 63.73 37.49 17.89
CA GLY A 55 65.11 38.08 17.89
C GLY A 55 66.20 37.09 17.55
N VAL A 56 65.97 35.80 17.59
CA VAL A 56 66.94 34.75 17.26
C VAL A 56 66.23 33.53 16.65
N ASP A 57 67.00 32.68 15.94
CA ASP A 57 66.49 31.38 15.46
C ASP A 57 66.19 30.43 16.65
N ARG A 58 65.12 29.67 16.50
CA ARG A 58 64.64 28.78 17.53
C ARG A 58 65.68 27.72 17.94
N ASP A 59 66.26 27.06 16.94
CA ASP A 59 67.21 25.96 17.14
C ASP A 59 68.48 26.49 17.80
N LEU A 60 68.87 27.74 17.51
CA LEU A 60 70.02 28.42 18.10
C LEU A 60 69.79 28.73 19.60
N LEU A 61 68.55 29.15 19.96
CA LEU A 61 68.17 29.40 21.33
C LEU A 61 68.12 28.11 22.14
N GLU A 62 67.52 27.06 21.59
CA GLU A 62 67.41 25.73 22.23
C GLU A 62 68.82 25.14 22.49
N SER A 63 69.72 25.23 21.52
CA SER A 63 71.11 24.79 21.64
C SER A 63 71.92 25.57 22.69
N ALA A 64 71.55 26.79 22.92
CA ALA A 64 72.23 27.67 23.88
C ALA A 64 71.69 27.55 25.30
N LEU A 65 70.59 26.82 25.50
CA LEU A 65 69.92 26.58 26.78
C LEU A 65 69.83 25.07 27.12
N PRO A 66 70.94 24.32 27.15
CA PRO A 66 70.92 22.86 27.33
C PRO A 66 70.29 22.40 28.65
N ASP A 67 70.46 23.19 29.72
CA ASP A 67 69.93 22.90 31.07
C ASP A 67 68.58 23.64 31.32
N GLY A 68 67.97 24.19 30.26
CA GLY A 68 66.75 24.98 30.32
C GLY A 68 66.96 26.43 30.73
N PRO A 69 65.88 27.26 30.69
CA PRO A 69 65.96 28.70 30.90
C PRO A 69 66.29 29.02 32.39
N SER A 70 67.40 29.70 32.60
CA SER A 70 67.83 30.19 33.94
C SER A 70 68.41 31.61 33.84
N PRO A 71 68.25 32.46 34.90
CA PRO A 71 68.87 33.74 34.93
C PRO A 71 70.41 33.61 34.85
N GLY A 72 71.06 34.46 34.01
CA GLY A 72 72.49 34.41 33.82
C GLY A 72 72.94 35.20 32.60
N VAL A 73 74.10 34.83 32.07
CA VAL A 73 74.62 35.37 30.83
C VAL A 73 74.61 34.32 29.76
N LEU A 74 74.05 34.63 28.61
CA LEU A 74 73.92 33.77 27.43
C LEU A 74 74.71 34.35 26.29
N ALA A 75 75.64 33.63 25.71
CA ALA A 75 76.37 34.06 24.51
C ALA A 75 75.68 33.49 23.28
N LEU A 76 75.22 34.39 22.38
CA LEU A 76 74.60 34.01 21.12
C LEU A 76 75.44 34.52 19.93
N PRO A 77 75.67 33.68 18.91
CA PRO A 77 76.35 34.08 17.69
C PRO A 77 75.65 35.27 17.05
N GLY A 78 76.39 36.35 16.79
CA GLY A 78 75.90 37.60 16.13
C GLY A 78 75.27 38.62 17.10
N LEU A 79 74.94 38.26 18.34
CA LEU A 79 74.36 39.16 19.36
C LEU A 79 75.35 39.41 20.55
N GLY A 80 76.35 38.54 20.75
CA GLY A 80 77.30 38.64 21.86
C GLY A 80 76.79 38.10 23.16
N GLU A 81 77.28 38.68 24.28
CA GLU A 81 76.80 38.29 25.65
C GLU A 81 75.51 39.03 25.98
N LEU A 82 74.48 38.27 26.37
CA LEU A 82 73.12 38.73 26.71
C LEU A 82 72.82 38.39 28.18
N HIS A 83 72.30 39.34 28.94
CA HIS A 83 71.77 39.11 30.27
C HIS A 83 70.38 38.52 30.21
N VAL A 84 70.22 37.25 30.64
CA VAL A 84 68.99 36.50 30.65
C VAL A 84 68.19 36.71 31.95
N SER A 85 66.94 37.04 31.81
CA SER A 85 65.98 37.08 32.91
C SER A 85 64.74 36.18 32.56
N VAL A 86 64.20 35.52 33.53
CA VAL A 86 63.10 34.56 33.32
C VAL A 86 61.98 34.79 34.33
N ALA A 87 60.76 34.65 33.83
CA ALA A 87 59.57 34.51 34.68
C ALA A 87 58.94 33.12 34.49
N ARG A 88 58.92 32.34 35.54
CA ARG A 88 58.27 31.04 35.56
C ARG A 88 56.84 31.20 36.06
N PHE A 89 55.90 30.47 35.43
CA PHE A 89 54.50 30.54 35.79
C PHE A 89 53.83 29.16 35.70
N GLY A 90 52.69 28.99 36.41
CA GLY A 90 51.99 27.73 36.52
C GLY A 90 52.35 26.93 37.79
N SER A 91 51.54 25.95 38.17
CA SER A 91 51.67 25.17 39.40
C SER A 91 52.73 24.04 39.40
N GLU A 92 53.17 23.57 38.26
CA GLU A 92 54.48 23.03 37.86
C GLU A 92 54.91 23.96 36.76
N PRO A 93 56.19 24.38 36.61
CA PRO A 93 56.45 25.43 35.65
C PRO A 93 55.93 25.07 34.29
N ARG A 94 54.67 25.47 34.07
CA ARG A 94 53.89 25.22 32.84
C ARG A 94 54.50 25.97 31.69
N GLY A 95 55.20 27.03 32.01
CA GLY A 95 55.94 27.82 31.04
C GLY A 95 56.94 28.76 31.69
N THR A 96 57.86 29.22 30.87
CA THR A 96 58.85 30.23 31.22
C THR A 96 58.89 31.30 30.13
N LEU A 97 58.57 32.51 30.52
CA LEU A 97 58.81 33.70 29.67
C LEU A 97 60.25 34.15 29.92
N LEU A 98 61.06 34.08 28.88
CA LEU A 98 62.45 34.47 28.89
C LEU A 98 62.63 35.78 28.11
N VAL A 99 63.44 36.70 28.63
CA VAL A 99 63.95 37.83 27.89
C VAL A 99 65.48 37.94 28.09
N ALA A 100 66.20 38.33 27.03
CA ALA A 100 67.63 38.50 27.07
C ALA A 100 68.00 39.76 26.33
N ARG A 101 68.84 40.60 26.95
CA ARG A 101 69.31 41.88 26.37
C ARG A 101 70.82 42.09 26.49
N VAL A 102 71.37 42.85 25.58
CA VAL A 102 72.79 43.30 25.55
C VAL A 102 72.97 44.42 26.56
N GLY A 103 74.12 44.49 27.21
CA GLY A 103 74.47 45.58 28.09
C GLY A 103 74.19 45.31 29.57
N GLU A 104 73.31 46.07 30.21
CA GLU A 104 73.01 45.89 31.65
C GLU A 104 71.91 44.89 31.89
N PRO A 105 71.98 44.08 32.99
CA PRO A 105 70.90 43.19 33.39
C PRO A 105 69.61 43.95 33.76
N LEU A 106 68.44 43.31 33.66
CA LEU A 106 67.19 43.95 34.04
C LEU A 106 67.23 44.48 35.47
N ALA A 107 66.82 45.75 35.63
CA ALA A 107 66.67 46.38 36.95
C ALA A 107 65.67 45.61 37.83
N PRO A 108 65.69 45.70 39.18
CA PRO A 108 64.78 45.02 40.04
C PRO A 108 63.32 45.25 39.69
N GLU A 109 62.94 46.44 39.24
CA GLU A 109 61.59 46.80 38.84
C GLU A 109 61.17 46.12 37.53
N GLU A 110 62.11 46.04 36.57
CA GLU A 110 61.89 45.34 35.30
C GLU A 110 61.74 43.82 35.48
N ARG A 111 62.51 43.25 36.39
CA ARG A 111 62.34 41.80 36.79
C ARG A 111 60.98 41.54 37.43
N GLN A 112 60.50 42.47 38.27
CA GLN A 112 59.14 42.35 38.85
C GLN A 112 58.07 42.47 37.76
N LEU A 113 58.28 43.38 36.75
CA LEU A 113 57.36 43.50 35.62
C LEU A 113 57.36 42.24 34.77
N LEU A 114 58.51 41.64 34.44
CA LEU A 114 58.59 40.39 33.70
C LEU A 114 57.84 39.25 34.44
N GLN A 115 57.98 39.19 35.77
CA GLN A 115 57.30 38.17 36.59
C GLN A 115 55.78 38.36 36.60
N ALA A 116 55.31 39.61 36.65
CA ALA A 116 53.89 39.94 36.53
C ALA A 116 53.33 39.64 35.14
N MET A 117 54.12 39.87 34.08
CA MET A 117 53.78 39.50 32.69
C MET A 117 53.62 37.97 32.57
N GLY A 118 54.51 37.16 33.15
CA GLY A 118 54.40 35.71 33.19
C GLY A 118 53.14 35.23 33.88
N GLN A 119 52.80 35.80 35.03
CA GLN A 119 51.56 35.46 35.78
C GLN A 119 50.31 35.87 34.99
N THR A 120 50.35 37.02 34.29
CA THR A 120 49.26 37.48 33.43
C THR A 120 49.03 36.54 32.25
N LEU A 121 50.11 36.08 31.62
CA LEU A 121 50.07 35.11 30.55
C LEU A 121 49.46 33.78 31.04
N ASP A 122 49.87 33.27 32.20
CA ASP A 122 49.28 32.05 32.77
C ASP A 122 47.78 32.16 32.94
N LEU A 123 47.31 33.27 33.52
CA LEU A 123 45.89 33.52 33.68
C LEU A 123 45.12 33.58 32.32
N ALA A 124 45.72 34.23 31.32
CA ALA A 124 45.13 34.32 29.99
C ALA A 124 45.03 32.95 29.30
N LEU A 125 46.10 32.15 29.35
CA LEU A 125 46.11 30.80 28.79
C LEU A 125 45.11 29.87 29.53
N HIS A 126 45.03 29.98 30.86
CA HIS A 126 44.03 29.22 31.64
C HIS A 126 42.61 29.59 31.24
N ASN A 127 42.28 30.86 31.07
CA ASN A 127 40.95 31.29 30.64
C ASN A 127 40.61 30.83 29.19
N ILE A 128 41.60 30.88 28.28
CA ILE A 128 41.40 30.36 26.90
C ILE A 128 41.06 28.87 26.94
N ALA A 129 41.81 28.07 27.73
CA ALA A 129 41.57 26.64 27.87
C ALA A 129 40.18 26.32 28.48
N LEU A 130 39.77 27.07 29.51
CA LEU A 130 38.44 26.92 30.13
C LEU A 130 37.33 27.25 29.14
N LEU A 131 37.40 28.34 28.38
CA LEU A 131 36.41 28.71 27.38
C LEU A 131 36.35 27.71 26.24
N ALA A 132 37.49 27.15 25.85
CA ALA A 132 37.52 26.09 24.83
C ALA A 132 36.85 24.80 25.32
N ALA A 133 37.11 24.42 26.59
CA ALA A 133 36.45 23.24 27.20
C ALA A 133 34.93 23.42 27.37
N GLU A 134 34.49 24.62 27.77
CA GLU A 134 33.05 24.94 27.88
C GLU A 134 32.34 24.85 26.51
N ARG A 135 32.98 25.41 25.45
CA ARG A 135 32.43 25.30 24.09
C ARG A 135 32.28 23.85 23.64
N ARG A 136 33.32 23.04 23.81
CA ARG A 136 33.28 21.60 23.47
C ARG A 136 32.15 20.89 24.20
N LEU A 137 32.00 21.10 25.49
CA LEU A 137 30.96 20.49 26.29
C LEU A 137 29.55 20.91 25.86
N ARG A 138 29.41 22.17 25.43
CA ARG A 138 28.15 22.69 24.90
C ARG A 138 27.80 22.06 23.55
N GLU A 139 28.77 21.97 22.65
CA GLU A 139 28.61 21.34 21.33
C GLU A 139 28.24 19.85 21.47
N GLU A 140 28.87 19.13 22.38
CA GLU A 140 28.54 17.74 22.69
C GLU A 140 27.08 17.59 23.18
N ARG A 141 26.65 18.45 24.11
CA ARG A 141 25.26 18.42 24.62
C ARG A 141 24.22 18.75 23.52
N GLU A 142 24.53 19.73 22.68
CA GLU A 142 23.65 20.09 21.55
C GLU A 142 23.54 18.95 20.55
N ARG A 143 24.64 18.25 20.28
CA ARG A 143 24.67 17.06 19.43
C ARG A 143 23.86 15.89 20.00
N GLU A 144 24.08 15.56 21.27
CA GLU A 144 23.30 14.50 21.96
C GLU A 144 21.79 14.80 21.96
N ALA A 145 21.42 16.06 22.19
CA ALA A 145 20.01 16.48 22.16
C ALA A 145 19.40 16.34 20.76
N ALA A 146 20.16 16.72 19.71
CA ALA A 146 19.72 16.55 18.33
C ALA A 146 19.55 15.07 17.94
N GLU A 147 20.50 14.21 18.34
CA GLU A 147 20.43 12.77 18.10
C GLU A 147 19.21 12.13 18.80
N ARG A 148 18.92 12.53 20.04
CA ARG A 148 17.72 12.06 20.77
C ARG A 148 16.43 12.50 20.10
N LEU A 149 16.35 13.75 19.63
CA LEU A 149 15.17 14.26 18.90
C LEU A 149 14.96 13.51 17.58
N ALA A 150 16.05 13.26 16.84
CA ALA A 150 15.98 12.50 15.58
C ALA A 150 15.51 11.06 15.81
N LEU A 151 16.00 10.41 16.89
CA LEU A 151 15.55 9.06 17.26
C LEU A 151 14.06 9.02 17.62
N VAL A 152 13.57 9.98 18.42
CA VAL A 152 12.15 10.08 18.78
C VAL A 152 11.28 10.31 17.54
N ALA A 153 11.71 11.18 16.62
CA ALA A 153 11.01 11.43 15.36
C ALA A 153 10.94 10.15 14.50
N SER A 154 12.08 9.45 14.35
CA SER A 154 12.16 8.19 13.59
C SER A 154 11.26 7.09 14.20
N LEU A 155 11.26 6.96 15.53
CA LEU A 155 10.37 6.02 16.21
C LEU A 155 8.89 6.38 16.02
N ARG A 156 8.55 7.66 15.99
CA ARG A 156 7.19 8.12 15.75
C ARG A 156 6.76 7.84 14.31
N GLU A 157 7.62 8.09 13.32
CA GLU A 157 7.37 7.77 11.90
C GLU A 157 7.23 6.28 11.67
N ALA A 158 8.02 5.43 12.35
CA ALA A 158 7.88 3.98 12.26
C ALA A 158 6.58 3.44 12.88
N ARG A 159 5.97 4.17 13.82
CA ARG A 159 4.81 3.74 14.60
C ARG A 159 3.48 4.34 14.13
N HIS A 160 3.50 5.44 13.39
CA HIS A 160 2.29 6.10 12.87
C HIS A 160 2.39 6.31 11.36
N ASP A 161 1.28 6.06 10.68
CA ASP A 161 1.15 6.33 9.25
C ASP A 161 1.18 7.84 8.98
N SER A 162 2.09 8.31 8.15
CA SER A 162 2.31 9.73 7.89
C SER A 162 1.13 10.43 7.20
N LEU A 163 0.32 9.68 6.47
CA LEU A 163 -0.82 10.20 5.73
C LEU A 163 -2.06 10.38 6.63
N THR A 164 -2.36 9.39 7.45
CA THR A 164 -3.59 9.34 8.24
C THR A 164 -3.40 9.69 9.71
N GLY A 165 -2.15 9.65 10.19
CA GLY A 165 -1.79 9.82 11.60
C GLY A 165 -2.23 8.67 12.51
N LEU A 166 -2.79 7.60 11.94
CA LEU A 166 -3.17 6.40 12.67
C LEU A 166 -1.95 5.54 13.01
N PRO A 167 -2.01 4.69 14.05
CA PRO A 167 -1.05 3.62 14.28
C PRO A 167 -0.75 2.80 13.02
N THR A 168 0.52 2.45 12.81
CA THR A 168 0.92 1.45 11.81
C THR A 168 0.61 0.04 12.30
N ARG A 169 0.76 -0.96 11.43
CA ARG A 169 0.62 -2.39 11.78
C ARG A 169 1.45 -2.78 13.00
N VAL A 170 2.68 -2.27 13.09
CA VAL A 170 3.59 -2.58 14.20
C VAL A 170 3.03 -2.08 15.53
N LEU A 171 2.65 -0.81 15.59
CA LEU A 171 2.07 -0.24 16.81
C LEU A 171 0.70 -0.87 17.14
N PHE A 172 -0.10 -1.20 16.13
CA PHE A 172 -1.39 -1.86 16.34
C PHE A 172 -1.23 -3.22 17.01
N LEU A 173 -0.28 -4.06 16.56
CA LEU A 173 -0.01 -5.37 17.16
C LEU A 173 0.51 -5.25 18.60
N GLU A 174 1.33 -4.24 18.91
CA GLU A 174 1.76 -3.96 20.28
C GLU A 174 0.57 -3.59 21.20
N ILE A 175 -0.32 -2.69 20.73
CA ILE A 175 -1.53 -2.28 21.47
C ILE A 175 -2.46 -3.48 21.65
N LEU A 176 -2.63 -4.29 20.61
CA LEU A 176 -3.46 -5.50 20.65
C LEU A 176 -2.93 -6.51 21.67
N GLY A 177 -1.60 -6.77 21.65
CA GLY A 177 -0.97 -7.65 22.63
C GLY A 177 -1.17 -7.19 24.05
N ALA A 178 -0.88 -5.92 24.35
CA ALA A 178 -1.11 -5.33 25.65
C ALA A 178 -2.58 -5.45 26.11
N LYS A 179 -3.53 -5.28 25.16
CA LYS A 179 -4.96 -5.37 25.48
C LYS A 179 -5.43 -6.81 25.74
N LEU A 180 -4.85 -7.79 25.05
CA LEU A 180 -5.09 -9.21 25.32
C LEU A 180 -4.51 -9.63 26.70
N ASP A 181 -3.36 -9.09 27.09
CA ASP A 181 -2.72 -9.35 28.39
C ASP A 181 -3.50 -8.76 29.57
N GLU A 182 -4.26 -7.66 29.37
CA GLU A 182 -5.15 -7.10 30.41
C GLU A 182 -6.29 -8.07 30.80
N GLY A 183 -6.57 -9.07 29.96
CA GLY A 183 -7.66 -10.03 30.13
C GLY A 183 -9.01 -9.51 29.60
N GLY A 184 -9.93 -10.43 29.43
CA GLY A 184 -11.22 -10.14 28.81
C GLY A 184 -11.25 -10.36 27.30
N PRO A 185 -12.43 -10.29 26.67
CA PRO A 185 -12.57 -10.47 25.23
C PRO A 185 -12.09 -9.21 24.48
N VAL A 186 -11.41 -9.43 23.36
CA VAL A 186 -10.94 -8.38 22.46
C VAL A 186 -11.40 -8.71 21.05
N SER A 187 -12.04 -7.77 20.36
CA SER A 187 -12.43 -7.94 18.96
C SER A 187 -11.55 -7.08 18.06
N VAL A 188 -11.11 -7.67 16.96
CA VAL A 188 -10.38 -7.01 15.87
C VAL A 188 -11.27 -6.97 14.65
N LEU A 189 -11.40 -5.80 14.04
CA LEU A 189 -12.04 -5.59 12.75
C LEU A 189 -10.94 -5.32 11.73
N PHE A 190 -10.89 -6.10 10.66
CA PHE A 190 -10.06 -5.83 9.50
C PHE A 190 -10.95 -5.22 8.41
N ILE A 191 -10.56 -4.08 7.89
CA ILE A 191 -11.37 -3.25 6.99
C ILE A 191 -10.59 -3.01 5.71
N ASP A 192 -11.21 -3.24 4.57
CA ASP A 192 -10.65 -2.94 3.26
C ASP A 192 -11.66 -2.11 2.45
N LEU A 193 -11.16 -1.10 1.74
CA LEU A 193 -12.00 -0.18 0.97
C LEU A 193 -12.34 -0.76 -0.40
N ASP A 194 -13.63 -0.96 -0.65
CA ASP A 194 -14.10 -1.52 -1.90
C ASP A 194 -13.81 -0.60 -3.09
N ARG A 195 -13.10 -1.13 -4.11
CA ARG A 195 -12.78 -0.42 -5.37
C ARG A 195 -11.91 0.83 -5.19
N PHE A 196 -11.11 0.95 -4.14
CA PHE A 196 -10.21 2.10 -3.93
C PHE A 196 -9.26 2.33 -5.13
N LYS A 197 -8.78 1.26 -5.76
CA LYS A 197 -7.95 1.35 -6.97
C LYS A 197 -8.65 2.14 -8.09
N ALA A 198 -9.96 1.96 -8.29
CA ALA A 198 -10.71 2.69 -9.31
C ALA A 198 -10.75 4.20 -9.04
N VAL A 199 -10.72 4.62 -7.77
CA VAL A 199 -10.60 6.04 -7.38
C VAL A 199 -9.23 6.58 -7.78
N ASN A 200 -8.16 5.83 -7.48
CA ASN A 200 -6.79 6.21 -7.88
C ASN A 200 -6.64 6.30 -9.41
N ASP A 201 -7.15 5.32 -10.13
CA ASP A 201 -7.07 5.26 -11.59
C ASP A 201 -7.88 6.40 -12.26
N SER A 202 -8.98 6.83 -11.64
CA SER A 202 -9.87 7.85 -12.20
C SER A 202 -9.51 9.29 -11.80
N LEU A 203 -9.02 9.51 -10.55
CA LEU A 203 -8.80 10.84 -9.96
C LEU A 203 -7.34 11.12 -9.60
N GLY A 204 -6.48 10.10 -9.74
CA GLY A 204 -5.06 10.17 -9.41
C GLY A 204 -4.75 9.90 -7.92
N HIS A 205 -3.49 9.52 -7.64
CA HIS A 205 -3.03 9.10 -6.30
C HIS A 205 -3.24 10.17 -5.22
N ARG A 206 -3.11 11.47 -5.56
CA ARG A 206 -3.35 12.55 -4.56
C ARG A 206 -4.78 12.55 -4.05
N ALA A 207 -5.75 12.31 -4.94
CA ALA A 207 -7.15 12.21 -4.55
C ALA A 207 -7.42 10.96 -3.69
N GLY A 208 -6.72 9.85 -3.98
CA GLY A 208 -6.74 8.67 -3.14
C GLY A 208 -6.16 8.91 -1.75
N ASP A 209 -5.04 9.64 -1.66
CA ASP A 209 -4.43 10.02 -0.38
C ASP A 209 -5.37 10.89 0.46
N ASP A 210 -5.99 11.92 -0.15
CA ASP A 210 -6.99 12.76 0.52
C ASP A 210 -8.17 11.91 1.02
N LEU A 211 -8.64 10.96 0.22
CA LEU A 211 -9.72 10.05 0.59
C LEU A 211 -9.32 9.18 1.79
N LEU A 212 -8.13 8.61 1.82
CA LEU A 212 -7.61 7.79 2.94
C LEU A 212 -7.56 8.61 4.25
N GLY A 213 -7.14 9.87 4.19
CA GLY A 213 -7.17 10.77 5.34
C GLY A 213 -8.59 10.99 5.89
N HIS A 214 -9.56 11.20 5.01
CA HIS A 214 -10.97 11.36 5.41
C HIS A 214 -11.59 10.06 5.94
N VAL A 215 -11.25 8.91 5.34
CA VAL A 215 -11.66 7.58 5.81
C VAL A 215 -11.16 7.35 7.23
N ALA A 216 -9.88 7.60 7.48
CA ALA A 216 -9.28 7.50 8.81
C ALA A 216 -10.01 8.36 9.86
N GLY A 217 -10.40 9.58 9.48
CA GLY A 217 -11.22 10.46 10.31
C GLY A 217 -12.57 9.83 10.66
N ARG A 218 -13.33 9.36 9.66
CA ARG A 218 -14.64 8.73 9.89
C ARG A 218 -14.56 7.45 10.71
N ILE A 219 -13.53 6.63 10.49
CA ILE A 219 -13.30 5.43 11.32
C ILE A 219 -13.07 5.87 12.78
N ARG A 220 -12.20 6.85 13.03
CA ARG A 220 -11.93 7.38 14.38
C ARG A 220 -13.20 7.90 15.06
N ASP A 221 -14.04 8.63 14.35
CA ASP A 221 -15.31 9.16 14.86
C ASP A 221 -16.31 8.05 15.21
N CYS A 222 -16.20 6.88 14.59
CA CYS A 222 -17.01 5.71 14.91
C CYS A 222 -16.53 4.94 16.14
N LEU A 223 -15.32 5.21 16.64
CA LEU A 223 -14.76 4.50 17.77
C LEU A 223 -15.09 5.23 19.08
N GLY A 224 -15.47 4.47 20.09
CA GLY A 224 -15.56 5.00 21.46
C GLY A 224 -14.17 5.08 22.12
N PRO A 225 -14.11 5.51 23.38
CA PRO A 225 -12.85 5.72 24.10
C PRO A 225 -12.02 4.44 24.32
N ALA A 226 -12.64 3.27 24.19
CA ALA A 226 -11.96 1.95 24.31
C ALA A 226 -11.51 1.37 22.95
N GLY A 227 -11.75 2.04 21.83
CA GLY A 227 -11.38 1.60 20.50
C GLY A 227 -10.12 2.27 19.99
N ALA A 228 -9.28 1.52 19.28
CA ALA A 228 -8.12 2.05 18.58
C ALA A 228 -8.19 1.69 17.10
N GLY A 229 -7.99 2.68 16.22
CA GLY A 229 -7.89 2.47 14.78
C GLY A 229 -6.44 2.48 14.32
N ALA A 230 -6.14 1.74 13.26
CA ALA A 230 -4.83 1.69 12.61
C ALA A 230 -4.98 1.65 11.08
N ARG A 231 -3.93 2.05 10.37
CA ARG A 231 -3.78 1.77 8.94
C ARG A 231 -2.67 0.74 8.75
N LEU A 232 -3.01 -0.39 8.11
CA LEU A 232 -2.09 -1.51 7.95
C LEU A 232 -1.22 -1.37 6.69
N GLY A 233 -1.74 -0.69 5.67
CA GLY A 233 -1.08 -0.41 4.39
C GLY A 233 -2.12 -0.18 3.30
N GLY A 234 -1.77 0.52 2.21
CA GLY A 234 -2.68 0.75 1.09
C GLY A 234 -4.05 1.29 1.53
N ASP A 235 -5.08 0.55 1.23
CA ASP A 235 -6.50 0.78 1.57
C ASP A 235 -7.02 -0.06 2.76
N GLU A 236 -6.09 -0.70 3.50
CA GLU A 236 -6.40 -1.57 4.63
C GLU A 236 -6.32 -0.83 5.98
N PHE A 237 -7.36 -0.97 6.77
CA PHE A 237 -7.44 -0.44 8.13
C PHE A 237 -7.75 -1.56 9.12
N ALA A 238 -7.38 -1.35 10.38
CA ALA A 238 -7.79 -2.21 11.48
C ALA A 238 -8.40 -1.41 12.61
N VAL A 239 -9.30 -2.05 13.34
CA VAL A 239 -9.91 -1.51 14.55
C VAL A 239 -9.83 -2.53 15.66
N LEU A 240 -9.37 -2.09 16.82
CA LEU A 240 -9.36 -2.84 18.06
C LEU A 240 -10.50 -2.37 18.95
N LEU A 241 -11.24 -3.29 19.52
CA LEU A 241 -12.29 -3.04 20.52
C LEU A 241 -11.99 -3.86 21.78
N GLY A 242 -11.50 -3.20 22.82
CA GLY A 242 -11.22 -3.83 24.10
C GLY A 242 -12.49 -4.08 24.92
N GLY A 243 -12.55 -5.20 25.67
CA GLY A 243 -13.72 -5.60 26.44
C GLY A 243 -14.95 -5.94 25.57
N SER A 244 -14.74 -6.24 24.28
CA SER A 244 -15.80 -6.42 23.29
C SER A 244 -15.90 -7.88 22.85
N THR A 245 -17.12 -8.39 22.91
CA THR A 245 -17.51 -9.65 22.27
C THR A 245 -17.92 -9.42 20.82
N THR A 246 -18.07 -10.51 20.08
CA THR A 246 -18.59 -10.49 18.70
C THR A 246 -19.91 -9.70 18.58
N GLU A 247 -20.82 -9.86 19.52
CA GLU A 247 -22.12 -9.18 19.53
C GLU A 247 -22.00 -7.65 19.61
N ASN A 248 -20.99 -7.16 20.33
CA ASN A 248 -20.72 -5.72 20.46
C ASN A 248 -19.90 -5.17 19.28
N ALA A 249 -19.09 -6.01 18.62
CA ALA A 249 -18.24 -5.62 17.50
C ALA A 249 -19.03 -5.42 16.20
N VAL A 250 -20.04 -6.25 15.94
CA VAL A 250 -20.88 -6.17 14.72
C VAL A 250 -21.58 -4.81 14.55
N PRO A 251 -22.21 -4.24 15.56
CA PRO A 251 -22.81 -2.90 15.44
C PRO A 251 -21.78 -1.81 15.12
N VAL A 252 -20.54 -1.92 15.63
CA VAL A 252 -19.46 -0.97 15.33
C VAL A 252 -19.05 -1.11 13.86
N ALA A 253 -18.91 -2.34 13.35
CA ALA A 253 -18.58 -2.60 11.96
C ALA A 253 -19.63 -1.99 11.02
N TRP A 254 -20.90 -2.21 11.29
CA TRP A 254 -21.99 -1.61 10.50
C TRP A 254 -22.01 -0.08 10.58
N ARG A 255 -21.75 0.51 11.74
CA ARG A 255 -21.62 1.96 11.89
C ARG A 255 -20.50 2.52 11.04
N ILE A 256 -19.36 1.81 10.94
CA ILE A 256 -18.25 2.21 10.07
C ILE A 256 -18.68 2.12 8.60
N ILE A 257 -19.29 1.02 8.15
CA ILE A 257 -19.79 0.89 6.78
C ILE A 257 -20.74 2.04 6.43
N GLU A 258 -21.73 2.32 7.28
CA GLU A 258 -22.69 3.39 7.03
C GLU A 258 -22.03 4.79 7.02
N ALA A 259 -21.02 5.00 7.86
CA ALA A 259 -20.25 6.25 7.83
C ALA A 259 -19.46 6.39 6.53
N LEU A 260 -18.87 5.30 6.02
CA LEU A 260 -18.08 5.30 4.79
C LEU A 260 -18.94 5.41 3.52
N ARG A 261 -20.18 4.92 3.53
CA ARG A 261 -21.13 5.05 2.41
C ARG A 261 -21.52 6.49 2.08
N ARG A 262 -21.40 7.41 3.05
CA ARG A 262 -21.69 8.83 2.81
C ARG A 262 -20.65 9.41 1.85
N PRO A 263 -21.05 10.33 0.94
CA PRO A 263 -20.11 10.90 -0.02
C PRO A 263 -18.93 11.59 0.67
N PHE A 264 -17.77 11.47 0.04
CA PHE A 264 -16.57 12.20 0.40
C PHE A 264 -16.35 13.33 -0.60
N ARG A 265 -16.10 14.54 -0.11
CA ARG A 265 -15.81 15.70 -0.97
C ARG A 265 -14.32 15.74 -1.30
N ILE A 266 -13.93 15.18 -2.43
CA ILE A 266 -12.53 15.09 -2.89
C ILE A 266 -12.37 15.92 -4.16
N ALA A 267 -11.43 16.85 -4.17
CA ALA A 267 -11.17 17.76 -5.30
C ALA A 267 -12.45 18.41 -5.86
N GLY A 268 -13.40 18.77 -4.98
CA GLY A 268 -14.66 19.41 -5.35
C GLY A 268 -15.74 18.47 -5.92
N ARG A 269 -15.50 17.16 -5.95
CA ARG A 269 -16.42 16.11 -6.43
C ARG A 269 -16.87 15.23 -5.27
N ASP A 270 -18.06 14.67 -5.38
CA ASP A 270 -18.56 13.68 -4.44
C ASP A 270 -18.08 12.28 -4.87
N VAL A 271 -17.28 11.64 -4.01
CA VAL A 271 -16.74 10.30 -4.21
C VAL A 271 -17.46 9.35 -3.24
N PHE A 272 -17.92 8.22 -3.75
CA PHE A 272 -18.56 7.16 -2.97
C PHE A 272 -17.63 5.96 -2.90
N ILE A 273 -17.44 5.43 -1.69
CA ILE A 273 -16.64 4.24 -1.46
C ILE A 273 -17.32 3.35 -0.42
N GLY A 274 -17.26 2.03 -0.64
CA GLY A 274 -17.69 1.04 0.34
C GLY A 274 -16.52 0.52 1.16
N ALA A 275 -16.83 -0.36 2.10
CA ALA A 275 -15.82 -1.14 2.83
C ALA A 275 -16.34 -2.52 3.16
N SER A 276 -15.49 -3.53 3.04
CA SER A 276 -15.72 -4.90 3.49
C SER A 276 -14.98 -5.14 4.80
N ILE A 277 -15.65 -5.75 5.78
CA ILE A 277 -15.12 -5.89 7.14
C ILE A 277 -15.16 -7.34 7.60
N GLY A 278 -14.00 -7.85 8.06
CA GLY A 278 -13.88 -9.10 8.79
C GLY A 278 -13.70 -8.86 10.28
N ILE A 279 -14.33 -9.68 11.11
CA ILE A 279 -14.26 -9.57 12.58
C ILE A 279 -13.74 -10.88 13.14
N ALA A 280 -12.73 -10.79 14.01
CA ALA A 280 -12.28 -11.90 14.84
C ALA A 280 -12.23 -11.48 16.31
N THR A 281 -12.54 -12.42 17.21
CA THR A 281 -12.52 -12.19 18.66
C THR A 281 -11.55 -13.15 19.31
N GLY A 282 -10.69 -12.61 20.21
CA GLY A 282 -9.73 -13.37 21.00
C GLY A 282 -9.85 -13.05 22.49
N THR A 283 -9.14 -13.83 23.28
CA THR A 283 -9.03 -13.68 24.74
C THR A 283 -7.58 -13.75 25.17
N ALA A 284 -7.30 -13.62 26.45
CA ALA A 284 -5.95 -13.79 26.98
C ALA A 284 -5.27 -15.07 26.47
N GLY A 285 -4.02 -14.94 26.01
CA GLY A 285 -3.24 -16.03 25.43
C GLY A 285 -3.41 -16.22 23.92
N THR A 286 -4.31 -15.47 23.27
CA THR A 286 -4.38 -15.43 21.78
C THR A 286 -3.19 -14.65 21.24
N ASP A 287 -2.52 -15.19 20.20
CA ASP A 287 -1.47 -14.45 19.51
C ASP A 287 -2.04 -13.25 18.73
N PRO A 288 -1.52 -12.03 18.91
CA PRO A 288 -2.01 -10.84 18.24
C PRO A 288 -1.98 -10.93 16.71
N GLY A 289 -0.92 -11.55 16.17
CA GLY A 289 -0.76 -11.73 14.72
C GLY A 289 -1.79 -12.70 14.15
N GLU A 290 -2.05 -13.80 14.87
CA GLU A 290 -3.08 -14.78 14.53
C GLU A 290 -4.48 -14.14 14.57
N LEU A 291 -4.80 -13.37 15.60
CA LEU A 291 -6.09 -12.71 15.73
C LEU A 291 -6.34 -11.71 14.59
N LEU A 292 -5.33 -10.92 14.23
CA LEU A 292 -5.40 -10.01 13.09
C LEU A 292 -5.55 -10.77 11.77
N GLY A 293 -4.80 -11.88 11.59
CA GLY A 293 -4.91 -12.75 10.43
C GLY A 293 -6.29 -13.41 10.28
N ASN A 294 -6.90 -13.79 11.40
CA ASN A 294 -8.25 -14.34 11.41
C ASN A 294 -9.30 -13.31 10.94
N ALA A 295 -9.15 -12.05 11.36
CA ALA A 295 -10.00 -10.95 10.90
C ALA A 295 -9.79 -10.67 9.40
N ASP A 296 -8.56 -10.74 8.89
CA ASP A 296 -8.23 -10.61 7.47
C ASP A 296 -8.89 -11.69 6.62
N VAL A 297 -8.80 -12.97 7.03
CA VAL A 297 -9.48 -14.09 6.34
C VAL A 297 -10.99 -13.86 6.26
N ALA A 298 -11.61 -13.38 7.34
CA ALA A 298 -13.04 -13.06 7.34
C ALA A 298 -13.36 -11.86 6.42
N MET A 299 -12.49 -10.84 6.36
CA MET A 299 -12.64 -9.70 5.45
C MET A 299 -12.54 -10.13 3.99
N TYR A 300 -11.59 -11.00 3.66
CA TYR A 300 -11.48 -11.55 2.32
C TYR A 300 -12.76 -12.30 1.90
N LYS A 301 -13.35 -13.07 2.82
CA LYS A 301 -14.65 -13.71 2.59
C LYS A 301 -15.77 -12.68 2.39
N ALA A 302 -15.78 -11.59 3.15
CA ALA A 302 -16.75 -10.51 2.99
C ALA A 302 -16.68 -9.88 1.59
N LYS A 303 -15.48 -9.62 1.07
CA LYS A 303 -15.26 -9.11 -0.31
C LYS A 303 -15.81 -10.07 -1.36
N LYS A 304 -15.54 -11.37 -1.19
CA LYS A 304 -15.97 -12.40 -2.12
C LYS A 304 -17.50 -12.54 -2.18
N ASP A 305 -18.15 -12.43 -1.03
CA ASP A 305 -19.61 -12.50 -0.94
C ASP A 305 -20.32 -11.22 -1.42
N GLY A 306 -19.55 -10.19 -1.80
CA GLY A 306 -19.99 -8.91 -2.35
C GLY A 306 -19.63 -7.71 -1.47
N PRO A 307 -19.45 -6.52 -2.06
CA PRO A 307 -18.97 -5.33 -1.36
C PRO A 307 -19.93 -4.88 -0.24
N GLY A 308 -19.37 -4.24 0.79
CA GLY A 308 -20.15 -3.65 1.88
C GLY A 308 -20.72 -4.64 2.87
N LYS A 309 -20.06 -5.80 3.08
CA LYS A 309 -20.47 -6.83 4.03
C LYS A 309 -19.60 -6.90 5.27
N VAL A 310 -20.16 -7.46 6.33
CA VAL A 310 -19.49 -7.78 7.59
C VAL A 310 -19.54 -9.29 7.77
N ILE A 311 -18.38 -9.94 7.91
CA ILE A 311 -18.25 -11.38 8.14
C ILE A 311 -17.51 -11.63 9.45
N LEU A 312 -18.02 -12.59 10.22
CA LEU A 312 -17.38 -13.07 11.44
C LEU A 312 -16.44 -14.22 11.08
N PHE A 313 -15.25 -14.20 11.63
CA PHE A 313 -14.30 -15.29 11.46
C PHE A 313 -14.82 -16.59 12.07
N GLU A 314 -14.74 -17.67 11.31
CA GLU A 314 -14.93 -19.03 11.76
C GLU A 314 -13.75 -19.91 11.31
N PRO A 315 -13.30 -20.89 12.11
CA PRO A 315 -12.08 -21.67 11.81
C PRO A 315 -12.07 -22.37 10.44
N TRP A 316 -13.23 -22.74 9.91
CA TRP A 316 -13.34 -23.37 8.58
C TRP A 316 -12.91 -22.44 7.43
N MET A 317 -12.92 -21.13 7.65
CA MET A 317 -12.53 -20.13 6.63
C MET A 317 -11.05 -20.26 6.25
N HIS A 318 -10.17 -20.64 7.18
CA HIS A 318 -8.78 -20.94 6.85
C HIS A 318 -8.65 -22.11 5.87
N ALA A 319 -9.43 -23.16 6.08
CA ALA A 319 -9.42 -24.31 5.19
C ALA A 319 -9.94 -23.94 3.79
N GLU A 320 -10.98 -23.09 3.72
CA GLU A 320 -11.50 -22.57 2.44
C GLU A 320 -10.47 -21.70 1.73
N ALA A 321 -9.81 -20.77 2.44
CA ALA A 321 -8.77 -19.90 1.87
C ALA A 321 -7.57 -20.72 1.33
N LEU A 322 -7.10 -21.71 2.08
CA LEU A 322 -6.04 -22.61 1.66
C LEU A 322 -6.44 -23.46 0.45
N ALA A 323 -7.69 -23.95 0.44
CA ALA A 323 -8.25 -24.71 -0.68
C ALA A 323 -8.28 -23.86 -1.96
N GLN A 324 -8.60 -22.57 -1.86
CA GLN A 324 -8.62 -21.64 -3.00
C GLN A 324 -7.21 -21.34 -3.53
N LEU A 325 -6.22 -21.13 -2.65
CA LEU A 325 -4.83 -20.97 -3.07
C LEU A 325 -4.32 -22.19 -3.84
N THR A 326 -4.66 -23.39 -3.34
CA THR A 326 -4.31 -24.65 -4.00
C THR A 326 -5.04 -24.77 -5.34
N LEU A 327 -6.32 -24.42 -5.39
CA LEU A 327 -7.15 -24.47 -6.58
C LEU A 327 -6.61 -23.53 -7.69
N GLY A 328 -6.11 -22.34 -7.32
CA GLY A 328 -5.48 -21.40 -8.27
C GLY A 328 -4.24 -21.96 -8.96
N GLY A 329 -3.40 -22.67 -8.21
CA GLY A 329 -2.23 -23.34 -8.76
C GLY A 329 -2.58 -24.52 -9.69
N GLU A 330 -3.64 -25.26 -9.35
CA GLU A 330 -4.14 -26.37 -10.16
C GLU A 330 -4.87 -25.86 -11.41
N LEU A 331 -5.64 -24.79 -11.33
CA LEU A 331 -6.38 -24.21 -12.44
C LEU A 331 -5.47 -23.80 -13.62
N ARG A 332 -4.28 -23.27 -13.32
CA ARG A 332 -3.29 -22.93 -14.36
C ARG A 332 -2.84 -24.17 -15.14
N ARG A 333 -2.65 -25.29 -14.46
CA ARG A 333 -2.23 -26.57 -15.08
C ARG A 333 -3.39 -27.27 -15.79
N ALA A 334 -4.64 -27.00 -15.38
CA ALA A 334 -5.83 -27.64 -15.95
C ALA A 334 -5.99 -27.37 -17.47
N LEU A 335 -5.57 -26.19 -17.95
CA LEU A 335 -5.54 -25.87 -19.39
C LEU A 335 -4.52 -26.74 -20.14
N GLU A 336 -3.34 -26.96 -19.56
CA GLU A 336 -2.27 -27.75 -20.16
C GLU A 336 -2.58 -29.26 -20.15
N LEU A 337 -3.32 -29.72 -19.12
CA LEU A 337 -3.65 -31.13 -18.89
C LEU A 337 -4.99 -31.57 -19.53
N ASP A 338 -5.63 -30.69 -20.31
CA ASP A 338 -6.93 -30.96 -20.93
C ASP A 338 -7.99 -31.42 -19.91
N GLU A 339 -8.06 -30.74 -18.76
CA GLU A 339 -9.02 -31.06 -17.69
C GLU A 339 -10.35 -30.33 -17.84
N PHE A 340 -10.47 -29.39 -18.78
CA PHE A 340 -11.74 -28.74 -19.06
C PHE A 340 -12.63 -29.56 -19.96
N ARG A 341 -13.92 -29.52 -19.72
CA ARG A 341 -14.99 -30.17 -20.51
C ARG A 341 -16.10 -29.16 -20.73
N LEU A 342 -16.90 -29.39 -21.78
CA LEU A 342 -18.12 -28.60 -22.04
C LEU A 342 -19.33 -29.50 -21.89
N LEU A 343 -20.28 -29.05 -21.10
CA LEU A 343 -21.66 -29.50 -21.14
C LEU A 343 -22.47 -28.51 -21.96
N TYR A 344 -23.56 -28.95 -22.53
CA TYR A 344 -24.39 -28.13 -23.38
C TYR A 344 -25.85 -28.17 -22.92
N GLN A 345 -26.41 -26.99 -22.60
CA GLN A 345 -27.79 -26.89 -22.17
C GLN A 345 -28.67 -26.41 -23.33
N PRO A 346 -29.69 -27.18 -23.73
CA PRO A 346 -30.59 -26.77 -24.80
C PRO A 346 -31.41 -25.52 -24.47
N LEU A 347 -31.54 -24.63 -25.47
CA LEU A 347 -32.47 -23.51 -25.49
C LEU A 347 -33.77 -24.00 -26.10
N ILE A 348 -34.87 -23.90 -25.36
CA ILE A 348 -36.17 -24.43 -25.75
C ILE A 348 -37.10 -23.30 -26.12
N ARG A 349 -37.69 -23.34 -27.35
CA ARG A 349 -38.72 -22.39 -27.77
C ARG A 349 -39.98 -22.64 -26.91
N MET A 350 -40.42 -21.64 -26.18
CA MET A 350 -41.50 -21.76 -25.20
C MET A 350 -42.85 -22.11 -25.83
N GLU A 351 -43.07 -21.67 -27.06
CA GLU A 351 -44.31 -21.94 -27.78
C GLU A 351 -44.43 -23.40 -28.23
N THR A 352 -43.37 -24.00 -28.78
CA THR A 352 -43.38 -25.31 -29.45
C THR A 352 -42.76 -26.43 -28.64
N GLY A 353 -41.97 -26.14 -27.59
CA GLY A 353 -41.17 -27.09 -26.82
C GLY A 353 -39.97 -27.65 -27.59
N ALA A 354 -39.63 -27.09 -28.79
CA ALA A 354 -38.52 -27.55 -29.60
C ALA A 354 -37.19 -26.90 -29.17
N ALA A 355 -36.12 -27.67 -29.17
CA ALA A 355 -34.80 -27.17 -28.98
C ALA A 355 -34.34 -26.38 -30.25
N THR A 356 -33.77 -25.22 -30.08
CA THR A 356 -33.33 -24.33 -31.17
C THR A 356 -31.82 -24.04 -31.14
N GLY A 357 -31.23 -24.12 -29.99
CA GLY A 357 -29.80 -23.88 -29.74
C GLY A 357 -29.30 -24.54 -28.48
N VAL A 358 -28.04 -24.34 -28.18
CA VAL A 358 -27.40 -24.82 -26.94
C VAL A 358 -26.51 -23.74 -26.35
N GLU A 359 -26.46 -23.64 -25.04
CA GLU A 359 -25.47 -22.87 -24.33
C GLU A 359 -24.31 -23.78 -23.89
N ALA A 360 -23.07 -23.37 -24.17
CA ALA A 360 -21.86 -24.08 -23.79
C ALA A 360 -21.47 -23.70 -22.36
N LEU A 361 -21.46 -24.68 -21.49
CA LEU A 361 -21.21 -24.54 -20.07
C LEU A 361 -19.90 -25.24 -19.69
N VAL A 362 -18.87 -24.46 -19.37
CA VAL A 362 -17.58 -25.02 -18.96
C VAL A 362 -17.67 -25.79 -17.63
N ARG A 363 -16.96 -26.90 -17.57
CA ARG A 363 -16.80 -27.74 -16.38
C ARG A 363 -15.31 -28.06 -16.24
N TRP A 364 -14.82 -28.03 -15.01
CA TRP A 364 -13.47 -28.46 -14.72
C TRP A 364 -13.52 -29.86 -14.13
N SER A 365 -13.03 -30.86 -14.89
CA SER A 365 -12.98 -32.25 -14.49
C SER A 365 -11.64 -32.56 -13.81
N ARG A 366 -11.65 -32.66 -12.49
CA ARG A 366 -10.44 -32.98 -11.72
C ARG A 366 -10.29 -34.48 -11.55
N PRO A 367 -9.13 -35.06 -11.90
CA PRO A 367 -8.86 -36.49 -11.70
C PRO A 367 -9.11 -36.91 -10.24
N GLY A 368 -9.97 -37.91 -10.04
CA GLY A 368 -10.29 -38.45 -8.72
C GLY A 368 -11.22 -37.59 -7.83
N ARG A 369 -11.66 -36.39 -8.30
CA ARG A 369 -12.54 -35.48 -7.53
C ARG A 369 -13.83 -35.09 -8.26
N GLY A 370 -14.00 -35.48 -9.53
CA GLY A 370 -15.18 -35.15 -10.33
C GLY A 370 -15.17 -33.73 -10.87
N TYR A 371 -16.36 -33.20 -11.19
CA TYR A 371 -16.52 -31.84 -11.72
C TYR A 371 -16.47 -30.78 -10.62
N VAL A 372 -15.66 -29.75 -10.83
CA VAL A 372 -15.68 -28.51 -10.03
C VAL A 372 -16.71 -27.56 -10.64
N PRO A 373 -17.65 -27.02 -9.85
CA PRO A 373 -18.63 -26.06 -10.33
C PRO A 373 -17.99 -24.79 -10.87
N PRO A 374 -18.53 -24.17 -11.93
CA PRO A 374 -18.04 -22.90 -12.46
C PRO A 374 -17.96 -21.78 -11.40
N ALA A 375 -18.93 -21.72 -10.49
CA ALA A 375 -18.94 -20.74 -9.40
C ALA A 375 -17.72 -20.80 -8.47
N ASP A 376 -17.05 -21.95 -8.39
CA ASP A 376 -15.89 -22.14 -7.52
C ASP A 376 -14.57 -21.73 -8.21
N PHE A 377 -14.46 -21.83 -9.55
CA PHE A 377 -13.19 -21.58 -10.24
C PHE A 377 -13.20 -20.37 -11.18
N LEU A 378 -14.36 -19.96 -11.74
CA LEU A 378 -14.40 -18.79 -12.65
C LEU A 378 -13.99 -17.48 -11.97
N PRO A 379 -14.44 -17.15 -10.74
CA PRO A 379 -13.97 -15.96 -10.03
C PRO A 379 -12.44 -15.98 -9.85
N LEU A 380 -11.88 -17.14 -9.50
CA LEU A 380 -10.45 -17.34 -9.34
C LEU A 380 -9.70 -17.21 -10.67
N ALA A 381 -10.29 -17.70 -11.78
CA ALA A 381 -9.75 -17.51 -13.12
C ALA A 381 -9.74 -16.03 -13.52
N GLU A 382 -10.76 -15.27 -13.14
CA GLU A 382 -10.82 -13.82 -13.36
C GLU A 382 -9.75 -13.08 -12.57
N GLU A 383 -9.61 -13.36 -11.26
CA GLU A 383 -8.57 -12.76 -10.40
C GLU A 383 -7.17 -12.99 -10.96
N ASN A 384 -6.88 -14.22 -11.38
CA ASN A 384 -5.57 -14.63 -11.89
C ASN A 384 -5.34 -14.33 -13.38
N GLY A 385 -6.33 -13.79 -14.09
CA GLY A 385 -6.27 -13.51 -15.53
C GLY A 385 -6.38 -14.72 -16.45
N LEU A 386 -6.57 -15.92 -15.91
CA LEU A 386 -6.71 -17.17 -16.68
C LEU A 386 -8.03 -17.25 -17.45
N ILE A 387 -9.02 -16.43 -17.06
CA ILE A 387 -10.34 -16.43 -17.70
C ILE A 387 -10.28 -16.16 -19.20
N THR A 388 -9.31 -15.33 -19.65
CA THR A 388 -9.13 -15.05 -21.08
C THR A 388 -8.69 -16.30 -21.85
N ASP A 389 -7.79 -17.08 -21.29
CA ASP A 389 -7.30 -18.32 -21.93
C ASP A 389 -8.36 -19.42 -21.86
N ILE A 390 -9.07 -19.54 -20.73
CA ILE A 390 -10.20 -20.46 -20.60
C ILE A 390 -11.30 -20.09 -21.60
N GLY A 391 -11.67 -18.81 -21.71
CA GLY A 391 -12.70 -18.36 -22.64
C GLY A 391 -12.32 -18.60 -24.11
N ARG A 392 -11.05 -18.41 -24.49
CA ARG A 392 -10.54 -18.75 -25.80
C ARG A 392 -10.63 -20.25 -26.07
N TRP A 393 -10.30 -21.08 -25.10
CA TRP A 393 -10.46 -22.54 -25.20
C TRP A 393 -11.93 -22.93 -25.34
N VAL A 394 -12.84 -22.36 -24.51
CA VAL A 394 -14.29 -22.61 -24.58
C VAL A 394 -14.84 -22.29 -25.95
N LEU A 395 -14.57 -21.09 -26.47
CA LEU A 395 -15.06 -20.64 -27.76
C LEU A 395 -14.61 -21.59 -28.90
N ARG A 396 -13.34 -21.99 -28.88
CA ARG A 396 -12.80 -22.92 -29.90
C ARG A 396 -13.41 -24.32 -29.77
N ALA A 397 -13.48 -24.88 -28.55
CA ALA A 397 -14.01 -26.22 -28.32
C ALA A 397 -15.50 -26.30 -28.64
N ALA A 398 -16.30 -25.31 -28.18
CA ALA A 398 -17.71 -25.19 -28.47
C ALA A 398 -17.98 -24.99 -29.96
N GLY A 399 -17.19 -24.12 -30.62
CA GLY A 399 -17.29 -23.87 -32.04
C GLY A 399 -17.07 -25.12 -32.90
N HIS A 400 -16.01 -25.85 -32.63
CA HIS A 400 -15.76 -27.14 -33.33
C HIS A 400 -16.89 -28.15 -33.10
N GLN A 401 -17.42 -28.21 -31.90
CA GLN A 401 -18.51 -29.13 -31.59
C GLN A 401 -19.82 -28.72 -32.28
N ALA A 402 -20.18 -27.43 -32.26
CA ALA A 402 -21.35 -26.90 -32.96
C ALA A 402 -21.27 -27.12 -34.48
N ALA A 403 -20.07 -26.94 -35.07
CA ALA A 403 -19.85 -27.21 -36.49
C ALA A 403 -20.12 -28.69 -36.86
N ARG A 404 -19.81 -29.63 -35.97
CA ARG A 404 -20.15 -31.05 -36.17
C ARG A 404 -21.65 -31.27 -36.15
N TRP A 405 -22.38 -30.70 -35.17
CA TRP A 405 -23.83 -30.87 -35.06
C TRP A 405 -24.58 -30.21 -36.21
N ARG A 406 -24.15 -29.05 -36.66
CA ARG A 406 -24.79 -28.34 -37.78
C ARG A 406 -24.77 -29.09 -39.10
N ARG A 407 -23.96 -30.14 -39.25
CA ARG A 407 -24.00 -31.05 -40.40
C ARG A 407 -25.32 -31.80 -40.47
N THR A 408 -25.94 -32.08 -39.33
CA THR A 408 -27.22 -32.84 -39.20
C THR A 408 -28.35 -31.95 -38.73
N ILE A 409 -28.05 -30.84 -38.03
CA ILE A 409 -29.01 -29.88 -37.48
C ILE A 409 -28.61 -28.45 -37.96
N PRO A 410 -28.82 -28.07 -39.21
CA PRO A 410 -28.28 -26.85 -39.80
C PRO A 410 -28.69 -25.55 -39.10
N GLU A 411 -29.88 -25.54 -38.47
CA GLU A 411 -30.45 -24.35 -37.80
C GLU A 411 -30.01 -24.19 -36.34
N MET A 412 -29.23 -25.13 -35.81
CA MET A 412 -28.76 -25.06 -34.41
C MET A 412 -27.90 -23.82 -34.16
N THR A 413 -28.20 -23.08 -33.09
CA THR A 413 -27.37 -21.97 -32.60
C THR A 413 -26.53 -22.39 -31.40
N LEU A 414 -25.41 -21.71 -31.19
CA LEU A 414 -24.47 -21.89 -30.09
C LEU A 414 -24.36 -20.60 -29.27
N ASN A 415 -24.65 -20.68 -27.99
CA ASN A 415 -24.46 -19.59 -27.06
C ASN A 415 -23.19 -19.81 -26.22
N VAL A 416 -22.37 -18.76 -26.05
CA VAL A 416 -21.09 -18.81 -25.33
C VAL A 416 -20.95 -17.61 -24.41
N ASN A 417 -20.69 -17.88 -23.15
CA ASN A 417 -20.44 -16.87 -22.13
C ASN A 417 -19.09 -16.16 -22.34
N VAL A 418 -19.06 -14.83 -22.18
CA VAL A 418 -17.89 -13.96 -22.33
C VAL A 418 -17.67 -13.17 -21.05
N SER A 419 -16.44 -13.22 -20.52
CA SER A 419 -16.06 -12.46 -19.32
C SER A 419 -15.75 -10.98 -19.64
N GLY A 420 -15.82 -10.12 -18.63
CA GLY A 420 -15.45 -8.71 -18.76
C GLY A 420 -13.99 -8.49 -19.17
N ARG A 421 -13.08 -9.37 -18.74
CA ARG A 421 -11.67 -9.31 -19.16
C ARG A 421 -11.46 -9.65 -20.63
N GLN A 422 -12.27 -10.55 -21.20
CA GLN A 422 -12.22 -10.83 -22.64
C GLN A 422 -12.74 -9.63 -23.44
N LEU A 423 -13.83 -9.00 -22.99
CA LEU A 423 -14.39 -7.83 -23.66
C LEU A 423 -13.40 -6.64 -23.74
N THR A 424 -12.51 -6.51 -22.75
CA THR A 424 -11.48 -5.47 -22.72
C THR A 424 -10.16 -5.88 -23.38
N ASP A 425 -10.00 -7.14 -23.83
CA ASP A 425 -8.81 -7.59 -24.57
C ASP A 425 -8.93 -7.14 -26.05
N PRO A 426 -8.02 -6.29 -26.56
CA PRO A 426 -8.05 -5.83 -27.95
C PRO A 426 -8.00 -6.95 -29.00
N ARG A 427 -7.56 -8.16 -28.60
CA ARG A 427 -7.46 -9.32 -29.49
C ARG A 427 -8.75 -10.11 -29.59
N PHE A 428 -9.74 -9.85 -28.72
CA PHE A 428 -10.92 -10.69 -28.58
C PHE A 428 -11.74 -10.81 -29.87
N THR A 429 -12.04 -9.70 -30.55
CA THR A 429 -12.78 -9.72 -31.82
C THR A 429 -12.05 -10.57 -32.88
N GLY A 430 -10.71 -10.44 -32.97
CA GLY A 430 -9.90 -11.25 -33.87
C GLY A 430 -9.87 -12.74 -33.49
N ASP A 431 -9.88 -13.07 -32.19
CA ASP A 431 -9.97 -14.45 -31.70
C ASP A 431 -11.33 -15.08 -32.07
N VAL A 432 -12.43 -14.31 -32.01
CA VAL A 432 -13.76 -14.75 -32.45
C VAL A 432 -13.76 -15.01 -33.94
N GLU A 433 -13.34 -14.04 -34.76
CA GLU A 433 -13.26 -14.16 -36.23
C GLU A 433 -12.44 -15.39 -36.65
N LYS A 434 -11.27 -15.53 -36.10
CA LYS A 434 -10.37 -16.67 -36.34
C LYS A 434 -11.04 -17.99 -36.00
N THR A 435 -11.69 -18.10 -34.85
CA THR A 435 -12.37 -19.31 -34.42
C THR A 435 -13.53 -19.69 -35.36
N LEU A 436 -14.35 -18.71 -35.76
CA LEU A 436 -15.43 -18.93 -36.72
C LEU A 436 -14.90 -19.48 -38.06
N ALA A 437 -13.82 -18.89 -38.56
CA ALA A 437 -13.17 -19.34 -39.79
C ALA A 437 -12.58 -20.76 -39.65
N GLU A 438 -11.84 -21.05 -38.54
CA GLU A 438 -11.24 -22.38 -38.27
C GLU A 438 -12.32 -23.47 -38.18
N CYS A 439 -13.47 -23.16 -37.53
CA CYS A 439 -14.57 -24.13 -37.36
C CYS A 439 -15.49 -24.24 -38.58
N GLY A 440 -15.44 -23.30 -39.50
CA GLY A 440 -16.37 -23.20 -40.59
C GLY A 440 -17.80 -22.89 -40.16
N LEU A 441 -17.97 -22.16 -39.05
CA LEU A 441 -19.27 -21.76 -38.52
C LEU A 441 -19.71 -20.42 -39.14
N PRO A 442 -20.99 -20.29 -39.61
CA PRO A 442 -21.56 -18.99 -39.90
C PRO A 442 -21.61 -18.16 -38.61
N ALA A 443 -21.22 -16.89 -38.69
CA ALA A 443 -21.23 -16.01 -37.51
C ALA A 443 -22.62 -15.92 -36.87
N ALA A 444 -23.68 -15.86 -37.66
CA ALA A 444 -25.09 -15.85 -37.21
C ALA A 444 -25.53 -17.12 -36.44
N ALA A 445 -24.72 -18.16 -36.45
CA ALA A 445 -24.97 -19.36 -35.63
C ALA A 445 -24.40 -19.27 -34.21
N VAL A 446 -23.65 -18.23 -33.88
CA VAL A 446 -23.03 -18.02 -32.56
C VAL A 446 -23.62 -16.79 -31.91
N THR A 447 -24.03 -16.92 -30.65
CA THR A 447 -24.44 -15.82 -29.76
C THR A 447 -23.45 -15.72 -28.61
N LEU A 448 -22.88 -14.53 -28.39
CA LEU A 448 -22.01 -14.25 -27.25
C LEU A 448 -22.82 -13.61 -26.14
N GLU A 449 -22.73 -14.18 -24.94
CA GLU A 449 -23.49 -13.77 -23.76
C GLU A 449 -22.61 -12.99 -22.79
N LEU A 450 -23.07 -11.82 -22.35
CA LEU A 450 -22.35 -10.92 -21.44
C LEU A 450 -23.27 -10.50 -20.31
N THR A 451 -22.79 -10.62 -19.09
CA THR A 451 -23.60 -10.19 -17.92
C THR A 451 -23.82 -8.68 -17.93
N GLU A 452 -24.96 -8.26 -17.42
CA GLU A 452 -25.32 -6.85 -17.24
C GLU A 452 -24.23 -6.07 -16.54
N SER A 453 -23.65 -6.62 -15.46
CA SER A 453 -22.60 -5.99 -14.64
C SER A 453 -21.33 -5.70 -15.44
N VAL A 454 -20.94 -6.59 -16.34
CA VAL A 454 -19.80 -6.42 -17.24
C VAL A 454 -20.03 -5.25 -18.18
N LEU A 455 -21.20 -5.18 -18.80
CA LEU A 455 -21.57 -4.12 -19.72
C LEU A 455 -21.65 -2.74 -19.06
N MET A 456 -21.99 -2.69 -17.77
CA MET A 456 -22.10 -1.45 -16.98
C MET A 456 -20.78 -0.98 -16.38
N SER A 457 -19.76 -1.81 -16.31
CA SER A 457 -18.46 -1.47 -15.71
C SER A 457 -17.68 -0.45 -16.54
N ASP A 458 -17.60 -0.63 -17.86
CA ASP A 458 -17.03 0.34 -18.82
C ASP A 458 -17.90 0.38 -20.08
N PRO A 459 -18.93 1.17 -20.05
CA PRO A 459 -19.92 1.20 -21.11
C PRO A 459 -19.43 1.67 -22.48
N ARG A 460 -18.39 2.52 -22.52
CA ARG A 460 -17.84 3.01 -23.79
C ARG A 460 -17.06 1.93 -24.52
N THR A 461 -16.18 1.26 -23.81
CA THR A 461 -15.40 0.14 -24.35
C THR A 461 -16.32 -1.01 -24.72
N ALA A 462 -17.34 -1.31 -23.90
CA ALA A 462 -18.31 -2.35 -24.20
C ALA A 462 -19.06 -2.07 -25.52
N ILE A 463 -19.63 -0.88 -25.71
CA ILE A 463 -20.35 -0.54 -26.97
C ILE A 463 -19.45 -0.66 -28.20
N ALA A 464 -18.19 -0.22 -28.11
CA ALA A 464 -17.27 -0.30 -29.24
C ALA A 464 -16.98 -1.75 -29.63
N CYS A 465 -16.60 -2.60 -28.66
CA CYS A 465 -16.30 -4.01 -28.88
C CYS A 465 -17.54 -4.78 -29.38
N LEU A 466 -18.72 -4.52 -28.80
CA LEU A 466 -19.97 -5.13 -29.27
C LEU A 466 -20.33 -4.69 -30.70
N GLY A 467 -20.00 -3.46 -31.08
CA GLY A 467 -20.14 -2.98 -32.45
C GLY A 467 -19.30 -3.80 -33.44
N ASP A 468 -18.02 -3.98 -33.12
CA ASP A 468 -17.09 -4.77 -33.94
C ASP A 468 -17.55 -6.25 -34.06
N LEU A 469 -18.02 -6.84 -32.95
CA LEU A 469 -18.57 -8.21 -32.97
C LEU A 469 -19.84 -8.34 -33.78
N ARG A 470 -20.73 -7.35 -33.72
CA ARG A 470 -21.94 -7.30 -34.55
C ARG A 470 -21.61 -7.19 -36.03
N ASP A 471 -20.57 -6.41 -36.39
CA ASP A 471 -20.11 -6.28 -37.77
C ASP A 471 -19.56 -7.62 -38.33
N LEU A 472 -19.04 -8.50 -37.45
CA LEU A 472 -18.72 -9.89 -37.81
C LEU A 472 -19.98 -10.74 -38.06
N GLY A 473 -21.17 -10.30 -37.61
CA GLY A 473 -22.44 -10.98 -37.78
C GLY A 473 -22.78 -11.99 -36.67
N VAL A 474 -22.07 -12.00 -35.52
CA VAL A 474 -22.45 -12.81 -34.37
C VAL A 474 -23.62 -12.22 -33.60
N GLY A 475 -24.47 -13.05 -33.02
CA GLY A 475 -25.53 -12.64 -32.11
C GLY A 475 -24.95 -12.18 -30.77
N LEU A 476 -25.60 -11.23 -30.10
CA LEU A 476 -25.20 -10.70 -28.80
C LEU A 476 -26.36 -10.77 -27.82
N ALA A 477 -26.09 -11.28 -26.60
CA ALA A 477 -27.08 -11.39 -25.54
C ALA A 477 -26.62 -10.69 -24.26
N VAL A 478 -27.57 -10.05 -23.58
CA VAL A 478 -27.38 -9.56 -22.21
C VAL A 478 -27.81 -10.64 -21.24
N ASP A 479 -26.89 -11.08 -20.40
CA ASP A 479 -27.13 -12.11 -19.40
C ASP A 479 -27.36 -11.55 -18.00
N ASP A 480 -27.99 -12.31 -17.10
CA ASP A 480 -28.33 -11.94 -15.72
C ASP A 480 -29.12 -10.63 -15.61
N PHE A 481 -29.95 -10.30 -16.59
CA PHE A 481 -30.65 -9.02 -16.63
C PHE A 481 -31.61 -8.85 -15.45
N GLY A 482 -31.48 -7.68 -14.78
CA GLY A 482 -32.32 -7.27 -13.66
C GLY A 482 -31.72 -7.50 -12.27
N THR A 483 -30.53 -8.10 -12.19
CA THR A 483 -29.80 -8.26 -10.93
C THR A 483 -28.96 -7.03 -10.57
N GLY A 484 -28.76 -6.09 -11.53
CA GLY A 484 -27.96 -4.87 -11.40
C GLY A 484 -28.78 -3.58 -11.48
N TYR A 485 -28.08 -2.46 -11.50
CA TYR A 485 -28.66 -1.12 -11.71
C TYR A 485 -28.74 -0.78 -13.19
N SER A 486 -29.69 -1.36 -13.92
CA SER A 486 -29.88 -1.04 -15.34
C SER A 486 -30.36 0.38 -15.56
N SER A 487 -29.58 1.19 -16.24
CA SER A 487 -30.12 2.38 -16.89
C SER A 487 -30.78 1.96 -18.21
N LEU A 488 -32.10 1.99 -18.28
CA LEU A 488 -32.87 1.71 -19.50
C LEU A 488 -32.35 2.47 -20.72
N SER A 489 -31.88 3.70 -20.53
CA SER A 489 -31.26 4.52 -21.57
C SER A 489 -29.96 3.91 -22.12
N TYR A 490 -29.37 3.01 -21.39
CA TYR A 490 -28.14 2.33 -21.78
C TYR A 490 -28.45 1.08 -22.62
N LEU A 491 -29.39 0.26 -22.16
CA LEU A 491 -29.83 -0.93 -22.88
C LEU A 491 -30.26 -0.57 -24.34
N GLN A 492 -30.93 0.58 -24.55
CA GLN A 492 -31.31 1.07 -25.87
C GLN A 492 -30.14 1.33 -26.82
N ARG A 493 -28.93 1.54 -26.27
CA ARG A 493 -27.73 1.86 -27.08
C ARG A 493 -26.85 0.64 -27.34
N LEU A 494 -27.09 -0.45 -26.62
CA LEU A 494 -26.34 -1.68 -26.81
C LEU A 494 -26.80 -2.37 -28.11
N PRO A 495 -25.87 -2.80 -28.97
CA PRO A 495 -26.18 -3.52 -30.20
C PRO A 495 -26.45 -5.01 -29.92
N VAL A 496 -27.46 -5.33 -29.10
CA VAL A 496 -27.80 -6.68 -28.67
C VAL A 496 -29.07 -7.20 -29.33
N ASP A 497 -29.22 -8.53 -29.38
CA ASP A 497 -30.33 -9.23 -30.06
C ASP A 497 -31.21 -9.97 -29.06
N GLU A 498 -30.68 -10.27 -27.85
CA GLU A 498 -31.32 -11.16 -26.89
C GLU A 498 -31.13 -10.67 -25.48
N LEU A 499 -32.11 -10.93 -24.63
CA LEU A 499 -32.11 -10.58 -23.20
C LEU A 499 -32.47 -11.81 -22.39
N LYS A 500 -31.52 -12.26 -21.53
CA LYS A 500 -31.71 -13.40 -20.65
C LYS A 500 -32.20 -12.92 -19.29
N ILE A 501 -33.31 -13.46 -18.85
CA ILE A 501 -33.99 -13.13 -17.58
C ILE A 501 -33.45 -14.07 -16.52
N ASP A 502 -32.75 -13.51 -15.54
CA ASP A 502 -32.08 -14.31 -14.48
C ASP A 502 -33.07 -15.12 -13.64
N ARG A 503 -32.62 -16.29 -13.23
CA ARG A 503 -33.37 -17.22 -12.39
C ARG A 503 -33.90 -16.67 -11.07
N THR A 504 -33.29 -15.59 -10.52
CA THR A 504 -33.73 -14.99 -9.25
C THR A 504 -35.17 -14.50 -9.30
N PHE A 505 -35.65 -14.10 -10.49
CA PHE A 505 -37.05 -13.68 -10.69
C PHE A 505 -38.05 -14.82 -10.67
N ILE A 506 -37.61 -16.07 -10.84
CA ILE A 506 -38.45 -17.25 -10.84
C ILE A 506 -38.02 -18.30 -9.81
N SER A 507 -37.11 -17.97 -8.90
CA SER A 507 -36.50 -18.91 -7.92
C SER A 507 -37.50 -19.58 -6.97
N ARG A 508 -38.70 -19.05 -6.84
CA ARG A 508 -39.77 -19.69 -6.07
C ARG A 508 -40.48 -20.73 -6.93
N ALA A 509 -40.76 -21.89 -6.33
CA ALA A 509 -41.52 -22.95 -7.00
C ALA A 509 -42.86 -22.44 -7.55
N GLU A 510 -43.49 -21.50 -6.84
CA GLU A 510 -44.68 -20.75 -7.24
C GLU A 510 -44.32 -19.25 -7.31
N PRO A 511 -44.14 -18.66 -8.50
CA PRO A 511 -43.89 -17.24 -8.65
C PRO A 511 -45.04 -16.40 -8.09
N THR A 512 -44.71 -15.38 -7.29
CA THR A 512 -45.73 -14.47 -6.77
C THR A 512 -46.25 -13.51 -7.84
N ALA A 513 -47.38 -12.86 -7.58
CA ALA A 513 -47.92 -11.84 -8.49
C ALA A 513 -46.93 -10.70 -8.74
N ALA A 514 -46.08 -10.38 -7.74
CA ALA A 514 -45.02 -9.37 -7.86
C ALA A 514 -43.90 -9.86 -8.80
N ASP A 515 -43.44 -11.10 -8.65
CA ASP A 515 -42.41 -11.70 -9.51
C ASP A 515 -42.90 -11.71 -10.97
N LEU A 516 -44.14 -12.13 -11.22
CA LEU A 516 -44.76 -12.16 -12.54
C LEU A 516 -44.91 -10.75 -13.14
N ALA A 517 -45.20 -9.74 -12.31
CA ALA A 517 -45.30 -8.35 -12.79
C ALA A 517 -43.94 -7.81 -13.26
N VAL A 518 -42.85 -8.11 -12.56
CA VAL A 518 -41.48 -7.74 -12.96
C VAL A 518 -41.13 -8.42 -14.29
N ILE A 519 -41.30 -9.74 -14.39
CA ILE A 519 -41.01 -10.49 -15.63
C ILE A 519 -41.81 -9.94 -16.81
N ARG A 520 -43.11 -9.66 -16.61
CA ARG A 520 -43.98 -9.06 -17.64
C ARG A 520 -43.39 -7.76 -18.14
N THR A 521 -42.93 -6.89 -17.22
CA THR A 521 -42.32 -5.60 -17.58
C THR A 521 -41.05 -5.79 -18.42
N VAL A 522 -40.22 -6.77 -18.06
CA VAL A 522 -38.99 -7.10 -18.81
C VAL A 522 -39.32 -7.64 -20.21
N VAL A 523 -40.29 -8.54 -20.32
CA VAL A 523 -40.75 -9.09 -21.63
C VAL A 523 -41.34 -7.98 -22.53
N GLU A 524 -42.15 -7.08 -21.99
CA GLU A 524 -42.70 -5.93 -22.72
C GLU A 524 -41.61 -4.96 -23.18
N LEU A 525 -40.61 -4.72 -22.31
CA LEU A 525 -39.43 -3.91 -22.66
C LEU A 525 -38.64 -4.57 -23.80
N ALA A 526 -38.29 -5.85 -23.67
CA ALA A 526 -37.58 -6.58 -24.72
C ALA A 526 -38.32 -6.52 -26.06
N ARG A 527 -39.64 -6.73 -26.03
CA ARG A 527 -40.49 -6.64 -27.22
C ARG A 527 -40.46 -5.24 -27.85
N THR A 528 -40.50 -4.18 -27.04
CA THR A 528 -40.41 -2.78 -27.48
C THR A 528 -39.06 -2.50 -28.14
N LEU A 529 -38.00 -3.08 -27.62
CA LEU A 529 -36.63 -2.95 -28.16
C LEU A 529 -36.34 -3.96 -29.29
N LYS A 530 -37.30 -4.83 -29.65
CA LYS A 530 -37.18 -5.90 -30.65
C LYS A 530 -36.11 -6.94 -30.28
N LEU A 531 -35.92 -7.17 -29.01
CA LEU A 531 -35.03 -8.21 -28.45
C LEU A 531 -35.82 -9.49 -28.22
N ARG A 532 -35.17 -10.63 -28.42
CA ARG A 532 -35.69 -11.93 -28.01
C ARG A 532 -35.48 -12.11 -26.49
N THR A 533 -36.36 -12.88 -25.87
CA THR A 533 -36.26 -13.17 -24.44
C THR A 533 -35.91 -14.64 -24.18
N VAL A 534 -34.97 -14.88 -23.29
CA VAL A 534 -34.66 -16.21 -22.74
C VAL A 534 -34.89 -16.16 -21.24
N VAL A 535 -35.72 -17.03 -20.69
CA VAL A 535 -35.90 -17.17 -19.24
C VAL A 535 -35.05 -18.31 -18.73
N GLU A 536 -34.27 -18.06 -17.69
CA GLU A 536 -33.39 -19.04 -17.08
C GLU A 536 -33.96 -19.66 -15.80
N GLY A 537 -33.48 -20.86 -15.45
CA GLY A 537 -33.81 -21.50 -14.20
C GLY A 537 -35.27 -21.99 -14.12
N VAL A 538 -35.87 -22.41 -15.24
CA VAL A 538 -37.19 -23.05 -15.23
C VAL A 538 -37.06 -24.44 -14.65
N GLU A 539 -37.50 -24.62 -13.39
CA GLU A 539 -37.36 -25.87 -12.61
C GLU A 539 -38.67 -26.63 -12.43
N THR A 540 -39.83 -25.97 -12.66
CA THR A 540 -41.15 -26.58 -12.50
C THR A 540 -42.05 -26.34 -13.69
N GLU A 541 -43.02 -27.24 -13.87
CA GLU A 541 -44.08 -27.11 -14.88
C GLU A 541 -44.89 -25.81 -14.71
N GLN A 542 -45.08 -25.38 -13.45
CA GLN A 542 -45.85 -24.18 -13.16
C GLN A 542 -45.11 -22.92 -13.62
N GLN A 543 -43.79 -22.86 -13.37
CA GLN A 543 -42.92 -21.79 -13.91
C GLN A 543 -42.97 -21.81 -15.43
N HIS A 544 -42.81 -22.97 -16.08
CA HIS A 544 -42.87 -23.09 -17.53
C HIS A 544 -44.17 -22.50 -18.10
N ARG A 545 -45.34 -22.92 -17.56
CA ARG A 545 -46.63 -22.38 -18.02
C ARG A 545 -46.75 -20.87 -17.81
N ALA A 546 -46.28 -20.37 -16.68
CA ALA A 546 -46.33 -18.95 -16.38
C ALA A 546 -45.46 -18.12 -17.37
N MET A 547 -44.21 -18.53 -17.63
CA MET A 547 -43.32 -17.85 -18.58
C MET A 547 -43.85 -17.90 -20.00
N ARG A 548 -44.38 -19.04 -20.44
CA ARG A 548 -45.04 -19.16 -21.73
C ARG A 548 -46.26 -18.22 -21.84
N ALA A 549 -47.08 -18.11 -20.79
CA ALA A 549 -48.25 -17.23 -20.76
C ALA A 549 -47.87 -15.74 -20.78
N LEU A 550 -46.70 -15.36 -20.24
CA LEU A 550 -46.14 -14.00 -20.31
C LEU A 550 -45.53 -13.67 -21.68
N GLY A 551 -45.38 -14.70 -22.55
CA GLY A 551 -44.87 -14.53 -23.91
C GLY A 551 -43.36 -14.45 -24.00
N CYS A 552 -42.62 -15.13 -23.10
CA CYS A 552 -41.20 -15.37 -23.26
C CYS A 552 -40.94 -16.23 -24.51
N ASP A 553 -39.90 -15.89 -25.31
CA ASP A 553 -39.60 -16.57 -26.57
C ASP A 553 -38.95 -17.94 -26.34
N TYR A 554 -37.92 -17.96 -25.45
CA TYR A 554 -37.12 -19.15 -25.12
C TYR A 554 -37.01 -19.36 -23.61
N GLY A 555 -36.63 -20.57 -23.23
CA GLY A 555 -36.37 -20.91 -21.84
C GLY A 555 -35.28 -21.97 -21.68
N GLN A 556 -34.62 -21.90 -20.55
CA GLN A 556 -33.65 -22.89 -20.06
C GLN A 556 -33.95 -23.26 -18.59
N GLY A 557 -33.64 -24.48 -18.22
CA GLY A 557 -33.79 -24.90 -16.83
C GLY A 557 -33.94 -26.43 -16.71
N TYR A 558 -33.83 -26.94 -15.50
CA TYR A 558 -33.78 -28.38 -15.25
C TYR A 558 -35.11 -29.07 -15.51
N HIS A 559 -36.22 -28.35 -15.48
CA HIS A 559 -37.49 -28.87 -15.90
C HIS A 559 -37.56 -29.09 -17.43
N LEU A 560 -36.95 -28.22 -18.20
CA LEU A 560 -36.96 -28.32 -19.66
C LEU A 560 -35.89 -29.32 -20.13
N CYS A 561 -34.64 -29.07 -19.78
CA CYS A 561 -33.53 -29.97 -20.04
C CYS A 561 -32.33 -29.64 -19.15
N ARG A 562 -31.69 -30.64 -18.57
CA ARG A 562 -30.41 -30.47 -17.87
C ARG A 562 -29.27 -30.28 -18.88
N PRO A 563 -28.12 -29.69 -18.47
CA PRO A 563 -26.92 -29.69 -19.28
C PRO A 563 -26.52 -31.12 -19.69
N LEU A 564 -26.25 -31.32 -20.97
CA LEU A 564 -26.00 -32.62 -21.60
C LEU A 564 -24.52 -32.76 -21.97
N GLU A 565 -24.01 -33.98 -21.93
CA GLU A 565 -22.76 -34.31 -22.61
C GLU A 565 -22.92 -34.18 -24.14
N PRO A 566 -21.87 -33.89 -24.90
CA PRO A 566 -21.92 -33.61 -26.35
C PRO A 566 -22.64 -34.70 -27.16
N GLU A 567 -22.51 -35.94 -26.75
CA GLU A 567 -23.09 -37.12 -27.43
C GLU A 567 -24.61 -37.16 -27.35
N ASN A 568 -25.17 -36.58 -26.28
CA ASN A 568 -26.62 -36.62 -25.98
C ASN A 568 -27.36 -35.42 -26.60
N VAL A 569 -26.65 -34.36 -27.05
CA VAL A 569 -27.26 -33.14 -27.61
C VAL A 569 -28.15 -33.43 -28.84
N PRO A 570 -27.71 -34.23 -29.85
CA PRO A 570 -28.53 -34.48 -31.03
C PRO A 570 -29.92 -35.08 -30.70
N ALA A 571 -30.02 -35.90 -29.65
CA ALA A 571 -31.30 -36.50 -29.23
C ALA A 571 -32.31 -35.42 -28.76
N ALA A 572 -31.83 -34.33 -28.15
CA ALA A 572 -32.68 -33.22 -27.70
C ALA A 572 -33.33 -32.43 -28.87
N PHE A 573 -32.78 -32.54 -30.07
CA PHE A 573 -33.29 -31.89 -31.30
C PHE A 573 -34.14 -32.80 -32.15
N ALA A 574 -34.30 -34.09 -31.79
CA ALA A 574 -35.08 -35.06 -32.59
C ALA A 574 -36.60 -34.86 -32.53
N GLY A 575 -37.07 -33.99 -31.63
CA GLY A 575 -38.50 -33.69 -31.45
C GLY A 575 -38.72 -32.78 -30.24
N PRO A 576 -39.99 -32.39 -29.97
CA PRO A 576 -40.29 -31.68 -28.74
C PRO A 576 -39.83 -32.50 -27.56
N LEU A 577 -39.06 -31.90 -26.64
CA LEU A 577 -38.61 -32.59 -25.45
C LEU A 577 -39.83 -33.06 -24.64
N ALA A 578 -39.87 -34.35 -24.32
CA ALA A 578 -40.83 -34.85 -23.36
C ALA A 578 -40.50 -34.17 -22.01
N ILE A 579 -41.32 -33.17 -21.65
CA ILE A 579 -41.20 -32.44 -20.39
C ILE A 579 -41.39 -33.47 -19.27
N HIS A 580 -40.33 -33.85 -18.60
CA HIS A 580 -40.42 -34.82 -17.51
C HIS A 580 -41.16 -34.20 -16.33
N PRO A 581 -42.28 -34.81 -15.85
CA PRO A 581 -42.85 -34.44 -14.57
C PRO A 581 -41.82 -34.79 -13.50
N GLY A 582 -41.37 -33.77 -12.75
CA GLY A 582 -40.25 -33.75 -11.82
C GLY A 582 -40.04 -35.04 -11.04
N GLY A 583 -38.77 -35.46 -10.99
CA GLY A 583 -38.22 -36.38 -10.03
C GLY A 583 -37.27 -35.65 -9.10
#